data_404c4f49ad48cee2197b111b052bb89f
#
_entry.id   404c4f49ad48cee2197b111b052bb89f
#
_cell.length_a   1.000
_cell.length_b   1.000
_cell.length_c   1.000
_cell.angle_alpha   90.00
_cell.angle_beta   90.00
_cell.angle_gamma   90.00
#
_symmetry.space_group_name_H-M   'P 1'
#
loop_
_entity.id
_entity.type
_entity.pdbx_description
1 polymer ?
#
loop_
_entity_poly.entity_id
_entity_poly.type
_entity_poly.pdbx_seq_one_letter_code
_entity_poly.pdbx_strand_id
1 'polypeptide(L)'
;MAAFDEHASAYDSWFFDNQNLLTSELKLVAHFLDKDSEILSVGCGSGLFESLLAKDCDIHIKYGIEPSKDMAAVAEKRGMQVDISPAETCEIEPNKFDIIMFNGSVSYISDLDICIKKAFDALKTGGKLILIDVPKESGFASLYNLASAVGTWEHPLLAHISPADPYPIELVKSANWRTSDEKIALMQANGFVDFEYAQTLLTHPMYANDKVQEVIEGYDRGDYVAICGYKK
;
A
#
# COMPACT_ATOMS: atom_id res chain seq x y z
N MET A 1 9.77 14.62 -10.81
CA MET A 1 10.19 13.22 -10.92
C MET A 1 9.47 12.49 -9.81
N ALA A 2 8.72 11.44 -10.13
CA ALA A 2 8.03 10.65 -9.10
C ALA A 2 9.08 9.88 -8.28
N ALA A 3 8.75 9.54 -7.01
CA ALA A 3 9.69 8.86 -6.09
C ALA A 3 10.17 7.51 -6.62
N PHE A 4 9.39 6.86 -7.49
CA PHE A 4 9.67 5.53 -8.04
C PHE A 4 10.18 5.54 -9.49
N ASP A 5 10.43 6.71 -10.09
CA ASP A 5 11.06 6.78 -11.43
C ASP A 5 12.42 6.06 -11.38
N GLU A 6 12.71 5.26 -12.41
CA GLU A 6 13.93 4.42 -12.52
C GLU A 6 14.02 3.24 -11.52
N HIS A 7 13.02 3.04 -10.64
CA HIS A 7 13.04 1.99 -9.60
C HIS A 7 12.15 0.77 -9.88
N ALA A 8 11.39 0.74 -10.99
CA ALA A 8 10.39 -0.30 -11.24
C ALA A 8 10.95 -1.74 -11.17
N SER A 9 12.10 -1.99 -11.80
CA SER A 9 12.70 -3.33 -11.77
C SER A 9 13.29 -3.69 -10.41
N ALA A 10 13.88 -2.72 -9.70
CA ALA A 10 14.44 -2.93 -8.37
C ALA A 10 13.34 -3.20 -7.34
N TYR A 11 12.20 -2.53 -7.45
CA TYR A 11 11.02 -2.75 -6.61
C TYR A 11 10.49 -4.18 -6.74
N ASP A 12 10.20 -4.62 -7.96
CA ASP A 12 9.69 -5.98 -8.19
C ASP A 12 10.70 -7.05 -7.75
N SER A 13 12.00 -6.85 -8.05
CA SER A 13 13.06 -7.78 -7.65
C SER A 13 13.15 -7.92 -6.14
N TRP A 14 13.05 -6.80 -5.41
CA TRP A 14 13.09 -6.82 -3.96
C TRP A 14 11.95 -7.68 -3.37
N PHE A 15 10.73 -7.57 -3.90
CA PHE A 15 9.61 -8.41 -3.47
C PHE A 15 9.82 -9.89 -3.84
N PHE A 16 10.39 -10.18 -5.01
CA PHE A 16 10.68 -11.56 -5.40
C PHE A 16 11.80 -12.19 -4.56
N ASP A 17 12.74 -11.40 -4.07
CA ASP A 17 13.77 -11.86 -3.13
C ASP A 17 13.20 -12.01 -1.70
N ASN A 18 12.10 -11.34 -1.36
CA ASN A 18 11.38 -11.38 -0.09
C ASN A 18 10.01 -12.08 -0.19
N GLN A 19 9.96 -13.30 -0.73
CA GLN A 19 8.71 -13.99 -1.11
C GLN A 19 7.74 -14.27 0.05
N ASN A 20 8.24 -14.55 1.25
CA ASN A 20 7.36 -14.80 2.40
C ASN A 20 6.70 -13.50 2.88
N LEU A 21 7.43 -12.40 2.83
CA LEU A 21 6.91 -11.06 3.09
C LEU A 21 5.86 -10.70 2.03
N LEU A 22 6.20 -10.80 0.75
CA LEU A 22 5.27 -10.55 -0.36
C LEU A 22 3.98 -11.36 -0.21
N THR A 23 4.09 -12.67 0.10
CA THR A 23 2.91 -13.53 0.27
C THR A 23 2.07 -13.11 1.47
N SER A 24 2.69 -12.68 2.57
CA SER A 24 1.98 -12.18 3.75
C SER A 24 1.21 -10.90 3.44
N GLU A 25 1.84 -9.95 2.74
CA GLU A 25 1.19 -8.72 2.31
C GLU A 25 0.08 -8.99 1.29
N LEU A 26 0.30 -9.89 0.32
CA LEU A 26 -0.72 -10.26 -0.67
C LEU A 26 -1.98 -10.83 -0.01
N LYS A 27 -1.82 -11.67 1.02
CA LYS A 27 -2.96 -12.18 1.81
C LYS A 27 -3.75 -11.04 2.45
N LEU A 28 -3.07 -10.03 3.01
CA LEU A 28 -3.73 -8.87 3.61
C LEU A 28 -4.46 -8.04 2.57
N VAL A 29 -3.85 -7.80 1.41
CA VAL A 29 -4.48 -7.06 0.30
C VAL A 29 -5.74 -7.79 -0.17
N ALA A 30 -5.68 -9.12 -0.35
CA ALA A 30 -6.82 -9.93 -0.78
C ALA A 30 -7.96 -9.98 0.25
N HIS A 31 -7.68 -9.74 1.54
CA HIS A 31 -8.63 -9.96 2.65
C HIS A 31 -9.94 -9.16 2.51
N PHE A 32 -9.86 -7.94 1.98
CA PHE A 32 -11.02 -7.07 1.81
C PHE A 32 -11.51 -6.95 0.36
N LEU A 33 -10.94 -7.72 -0.58
CA LEU A 33 -11.30 -7.61 -1.99
C LEU A 33 -12.32 -8.69 -2.39
N ASP A 34 -13.24 -8.30 -3.26
CA ASP A 34 -14.27 -9.17 -3.82
C ASP A 34 -14.05 -9.34 -5.32
N LYS A 35 -14.20 -10.57 -5.85
CA LYS A 35 -13.89 -10.94 -7.25
C LYS A 35 -14.72 -10.19 -8.30
N ASP A 36 -15.96 -9.91 -7.97
CA ASP A 36 -16.94 -9.32 -8.90
C ASP A 36 -17.02 -7.79 -8.79
N SER A 37 -16.11 -7.18 -8.03
CA SER A 37 -16.10 -5.72 -7.78
C SER A 37 -15.34 -4.96 -8.86
N GLU A 38 -15.82 -3.77 -9.20
CA GLU A 38 -15.08 -2.78 -9.96
C GLU A 38 -14.08 -2.09 -9.04
N ILE A 39 -12.79 -2.39 -9.19
CA ILE A 39 -11.73 -1.96 -8.27
C ILE A 39 -10.82 -0.94 -8.94
N LEU A 40 -10.48 0.14 -8.21
CA LEU A 40 -9.43 1.09 -8.55
C LEU A 40 -8.25 0.95 -7.58
N SER A 41 -7.05 0.74 -8.11
CA SER A 41 -5.80 0.78 -7.35
C SER A 41 -5.11 2.13 -7.48
N VAL A 42 -4.95 2.86 -6.38
CA VAL A 42 -4.32 4.19 -6.35
C VAL A 42 -2.87 4.07 -5.87
N GLY A 43 -1.94 4.49 -6.71
CA GLY A 43 -0.52 4.20 -6.56
C GLY A 43 -0.24 2.73 -6.85
N CYS A 44 -0.75 2.22 -7.99
CA CYS A 44 -0.65 0.80 -8.34
C CYS A 44 0.79 0.34 -8.64
N GLY A 45 1.74 1.27 -8.72
CA GLY A 45 3.14 0.97 -9.01
C GLY A 45 3.29 0.19 -10.32
N SER A 46 4.07 -0.88 -10.26
CA SER A 46 4.27 -1.80 -11.40
C SER A 46 3.08 -2.73 -11.69
N GLY A 47 2.02 -2.71 -10.88
CA GLY A 47 0.91 -3.67 -10.95
C GLY A 47 1.30 -5.08 -10.47
N LEU A 48 2.34 -5.20 -9.65
CA LEU A 48 2.80 -6.49 -9.15
C LEU A 48 1.73 -7.20 -8.32
N PHE A 49 1.17 -6.51 -7.32
CA PHE A 49 0.13 -7.07 -6.45
C PHE A 49 -1.13 -7.40 -7.24
N GLU A 50 -1.56 -6.52 -8.14
CA GLU A 50 -2.73 -6.71 -9.01
C GLU A 50 -2.57 -7.96 -9.89
N SER A 51 -1.37 -8.17 -10.45
CA SER A 51 -1.09 -9.35 -11.27
C SER A 51 -1.08 -10.66 -10.45
N LEU A 52 -0.60 -10.61 -9.21
CA LEU A 52 -0.62 -11.76 -8.30
C LEU A 52 -2.04 -12.04 -7.77
N LEU A 53 -2.83 -11.01 -7.48
CA LEU A 53 -4.24 -11.15 -7.12
C LEU A 53 -5.05 -11.81 -8.24
N ALA A 54 -4.80 -11.41 -9.48
CA ALA A 54 -5.45 -12.05 -10.64
C ALA A 54 -5.07 -13.51 -10.77
N LYS A 55 -3.78 -13.85 -10.61
CA LYS A 55 -3.25 -15.19 -10.78
C LYS A 55 -3.66 -16.14 -9.64
N ASP A 56 -3.53 -15.69 -8.39
CA ASP A 56 -3.58 -16.58 -7.22
C ASP A 56 -4.94 -16.51 -6.49
N CYS A 57 -5.71 -15.40 -6.66
CA CYS A 57 -6.98 -15.16 -5.99
C CYS A 57 -8.16 -15.01 -6.95
N ASP A 58 -7.94 -14.97 -8.28
CA ASP A 58 -8.97 -14.70 -9.30
C ASP A 58 -9.66 -13.34 -9.10
N ILE A 59 -8.89 -12.33 -8.60
CA ILE A 59 -9.33 -10.94 -8.41
C ILE A 59 -8.68 -10.09 -9.47
N HIS A 60 -9.49 -9.54 -10.40
CA HIS A 60 -8.99 -8.81 -11.55
C HIS A 60 -9.16 -7.30 -11.40
N ILE A 61 -8.06 -6.58 -11.17
CA ILE A 61 -8.03 -5.13 -11.03
C ILE A 61 -7.57 -4.52 -12.34
N LYS A 62 -8.47 -3.81 -13.02
CA LYS A 62 -8.21 -3.25 -14.35
C LYS A 62 -7.70 -1.82 -14.32
N TYR A 63 -8.08 -1.04 -13.32
CA TYR A 63 -7.85 0.40 -13.26
C TYR A 63 -6.80 0.75 -12.22
N GLY A 64 -5.81 1.56 -12.63
CA GLY A 64 -4.77 2.07 -11.77
C GLY A 64 -4.53 3.56 -11.95
N ILE A 65 -4.02 4.20 -10.90
CA ILE A 65 -3.45 5.55 -10.93
C ILE A 65 -2.00 5.42 -10.45
N GLU A 66 -1.04 5.95 -11.22
CA GLU A 66 0.39 5.87 -10.87
C GLU A 66 1.15 7.07 -11.43
N PRO A 67 1.84 7.87 -10.60
CA PRO A 67 2.58 9.04 -11.08
C PRO A 67 3.88 8.71 -11.83
N SER A 68 4.51 7.56 -11.56
CA SER A 68 5.74 7.14 -12.24
C SER A 68 5.42 6.51 -13.59
N LYS A 69 5.96 7.10 -14.66
CA LYS A 69 5.79 6.58 -16.03
C LYS A 69 6.41 5.21 -16.19
N ASP A 70 7.54 4.96 -15.55
CA ASP A 70 8.25 3.68 -15.66
C ASP A 70 7.47 2.56 -14.96
N MET A 71 6.92 2.83 -13.78
CA MET A 71 6.02 1.92 -13.07
C MET A 71 4.75 1.66 -13.88
N ALA A 72 4.06 2.72 -14.33
CA ALA A 72 2.84 2.62 -15.12
C ALA A 72 3.04 1.78 -16.39
N ALA A 73 4.16 1.95 -17.10
CA ALA A 73 4.48 1.17 -18.28
C ALA A 73 4.63 -0.35 -17.99
N VAL A 74 5.04 -0.72 -16.79
CA VAL A 74 5.08 -2.13 -16.35
C VAL A 74 3.68 -2.62 -16.03
N ALA A 75 2.88 -1.83 -15.31
CA ALA A 75 1.49 -2.17 -14.98
C ALA A 75 0.62 -2.34 -16.24
N GLU A 76 0.79 -1.49 -17.25
CA GLU A 76 0.11 -1.60 -18.54
C GLU A 76 0.47 -2.91 -19.27
N LYS A 77 1.75 -3.32 -19.24
CA LYS A 77 2.17 -4.63 -19.80
C LYS A 77 1.56 -5.81 -19.06
N ARG A 78 1.17 -5.63 -17.78
CA ARG A 78 0.43 -6.60 -16.96
C ARG A 78 -1.09 -6.55 -17.19
N GLY A 79 -1.55 -5.67 -18.11
CA GLY A 79 -2.95 -5.61 -18.55
C GLY A 79 -3.80 -4.55 -17.84
N MET A 80 -3.21 -3.69 -17.02
CA MET A 80 -3.92 -2.58 -16.38
C MET A 80 -4.12 -1.40 -17.32
N GLN A 81 -5.16 -0.61 -17.07
CA GLN A 81 -5.39 0.72 -17.64
C GLN A 81 -4.95 1.73 -16.58
N VAL A 82 -3.86 2.44 -16.84
CA VAL A 82 -3.25 3.33 -15.85
C VAL A 82 -3.42 4.79 -16.25
N ASP A 83 -3.97 5.61 -15.34
CA ASP A 83 -3.88 7.07 -15.41
C ASP A 83 -2.53 7.51 -14.83
N ILE A 84 -1.68 8.07 -15.70
CA ILE A 84 -0.34 8.52 -15.30
C ILE A 84 -0.43 9.92 -14.67
N SER A 85 -0.83 9.98 -13.42
CA SER A 85 -0.99 11.22 -12.65
C SER A 85 -0.79 11.00 -11.15
N PRO A 86 -0.43 12.06 -10.40
CA PRO A 86 -0.47 12.01 -8.93
C PRO A 86 -1.91 11.83 -8.44
N ALA A 87 -2.08 11.07 -7.35
CA ALA A 87 -3.39 10.82 -6.73
C ALA A 87 -4.11 12.11 -6.33
N GLU A 88 -3.37 13.16 -5.93
CA GLU A 88 -3.91 14.46 -5.56
C GLU A 88 -4.58 15.20 -6.73
N THR A 89 -4.11 14.98 -7.95
CA THR A 89 -4.55 15.75 -9.14
C THR A 89 -5.35 14.92 -10.15
N CYS A 90 -5.35 13.58 -10.04
CA CYS A 90 -6.11 12.71 -10.94
C CYS A 90 -7.60 13.05 -10.95
N GLU A 91 -8.25 12.78 -12.06
CA GLU A 91 -9.72 12.85 -12.18
C GLU A 91 -10.29 11.44 -12.12
N ILE A 92 -11.21 11.20 -11.19
CA ILE A 92 -11.85 9.90 -11.01
C ILE A 92 -13.35 10.07 -11.25
N GLU A 93 -13.92 9.22 -12.09
CA GLU A 93 -15.35 9.23 -12.41
C GLU A 93 -16.19 8.97 -11.15
N PRO A 94 -17.18 9.84 -10.82
CA PRO A 94 -18.01 9.67 -9.63
C PRO A 94 -18.86 8.40 -9.66
N ASN A 95 -19.09 7.79 -8.50
CA ASN A 95 -19.96 6.62 -8.30
C ASN A 95 -19.67 5.45 -9.25
N LYS A 96 -18.42 5.21 -9.58
CA LYS A 96 -17.98 4.17 -10.52
C LYS A 96 -17.54 2.90 -9.84
N PHE A 97 -16.78 3.01 -8.77
CA PHE A 97 -16.07 1.89 -8.16
C PHE A 97 -16.83 1.30 -6.95
N ASP A 98 -16.75 -0.02 -6.82
CA ASP A 98 -17.19 -0.72 -5.62
C ASP A 98 -16.12 -0.68 -4.54
N ILE A 99 -14.84 -0.73 -4.96
CA ILE A 99 -13.68 -0.71 -4.07
C ILE A 99 -12.63 0.26 -4.64
N ILE A 100 -12.09 1.10 -3.76
CA ILE A 100 -10.86 1.85 -4.04
C ILE A 100 -9.83 1.43 -3.01
N MET A 101 -8.64 1.03 -3.47
CA MET A 101 -7.56 0.64 -2.59
C MET A 101 -6.30 1.48 -2.82
N PHE A 102 -5.60 1.74 -1.71
CA PHE A 102 -4.26 2.30 -1.67
C PHE A 102 -3.38 1.24 -1.00
N ASN A 103 -2.51 0.59 -1.75
CA ASN A 103 -1.64 -0.47 -1.24
C ASN A 103 -0.18 -0.02 -1.28
N GLY A 104 0.42 0.24 -0.11
CA GLY A 104 1.80 0.70 0.01
C GLY A 104 2.07 2.10 -0.55
N SER A 105 1.02 2.83 -0.96
CA SER A 105 1.13 4.14 -1.58
C SER A 105 0.83 5.31 -0.65
N VAL A 106 0.11 5.07 0.45
CA VAL A 106 -0.38 6.09 1.39
C VAL A 106 0.74 6.99 1.92
N SER A 107 1.90 6.41 2.23
CA SER A 107 3.05 7.14 2.79
C SER A 107 3.75 8.04 1.76
N TYR A 108 3.50 7.85 0.47
CA TYR A 108 4.08 8.66 -0.62
C TYR A 108 3.15 9.78 -1.10
N ILE A 109 1.93 9.86 -0.57
CA ILE A 109 0.94 10.89 -0.88
C ILE A 109 1.09 12.06 0.10
N SER A 110 1.31 13.26 -0.43
CA SER A 110 1.51 14.47 0.39
C SER A 110 0.20 14.94 1.03
N ASP A 111 -0.87 15.03 0.24
CA ASP A 111 -2.21 15.42 0.70
C ASP A 111 -3.17 14.24 0.60
N LEU A 112 -3.14 13.41 1.63
CA LEU A 112 -4.00 12.22 1.71
C LEU A 112 -5.49 12.59 1.89
N ASP A 113 -5.80 13.73 2.51
CA ASP A 113 -7.18 14.18 2.71
C ASP A 113 -7.91 14.41 1.39
N ILE A 114 -7.27 15.14 0.45
CA ILE A 114 -7.81 15.33 -0.90
C ILE A 114 -8.02 13.99 -1.61
N CYS A 115 -7.08 13.04 -1.49
CA CYS A 115 -7.20 11.74 -2.13
C CYS A 115 -8.35 10.91 -1.55
N ILE A 116 -8.53 10.91 -0.23
CA ILE A 116 -9.65 10.24 0.46
C ILE A 116 -10.98 10.85 0.03
N LYS A 117 -11.07 12.18 -0.08
CA LYS A 117 -12.27 12.85 -0.57
C LYS A 117 -12.63 12.44 -2.00
N LYS A 118 -11.64 12.42 -2.91
CA LYS A 118 -11.85 11.95 -4.29
C LYS A 118 -12.29 10.50 -4.34
N ALA A 119 -11.70 9.64 -3.50
CA ALA A 119 -12.11 8.25 -3.37
C ALA A 119 -13.57 8.14 -2.89
N PHE A 120 -13.97 8.96 -1.90
CA PHE A 120 -15.35 8.99 -1.45
C PHE A 120 -16.33 9.35 -2.58
N ASP A 121 -16.02 10.37 -3.37
CA ASP A 121 -16.87 10.81 -4.47
C ASP A 121 -16.94 9.74 -5.59
N ALA A 122 -15.85 9.02 -5.84
CA ALA A 122 -15.74 8.01 -6.90
C ALA A 122 -16.36 6.65 -6.52
N LEU A 123 -16.51 6.36 -5.23
CA LEU A 123 -17.16 5.15 -4.75
C LEU A 123 -18.67 5.20 -4.94
N LYS A 124 -19.26 4.06 -5.31
CA LYS A 124 -20.70 3.82 -5.24
C LYS A 124 -21.18 3.86 -3.79
N THR A 125 -22.46 4.12 -3.59
CA THR A 125 -23.12 3.89 -2.27
C THR A 125 -22.98 2.42 -1.88
N GLY A 126 -22.52 2.16 -0.66
CA GLY A 126 -22.16 0.82 -0.18
C GLY A 126 -20.74 0.37 -0.57
N GLY A 127 -20.03 1.16 -1.37
CA GLY A 127 -18.64 0.89 -1.71
C GLY A 127 -17.69 1.15 -0.54
N LYS A 128 -16.45 0.68 -0.66
CA LYS A 128 -15.45 0.74 0.41
C LYS A 128 -14.10 1.29 -0.05
N LEU A 129 -13.47 2.07 0.82
CA LEU A 129 -12.08 2.51 0.71
C LEU A 129 -11.20 1.64 1.60
N ILE A 130 -10.07 1.18 1.05
CA ILE A 130 -9.10 0.38 1.79
C ILE A 130 -7.74 1.10 1.73
N LEU A 131 -7.22 1.49 2.88
CA LEU A 131 -5.86 2.02 3.05
C LEU A 131 -4.98 0.92 3.64
N ILE A 132 -3.98 0.47 2.89
CA ILE A 132 -3.04 -0.58 3.30
C ILE A 132 -1.64 -0.01 3.29
N ASP A 133 -0.96 -0.01 4.44
CA ASP A 133 0.35 0.62 4.55
C ASP A 133 1.07 0.19 5.83
N VAL A 134 2.37 0.51 5.91
CA VAL A 134 3.18 0.44 7.13
C VAL A 134 2.75 1.59 8.05
N PRO A 135 2.18 1.34 9.24
CA PRO A 135 1.83 2.42 10.16
C PRO A 135 3.07 3.01 10.86
N LYS A 136 3.03 4.32 11.11
CA LYS A 136 4.13 5.07 11.75
C LYS A 136 4.57 4.48 13.10
N GLU A 137 3.65 3.91 13.85
CA GLU A 137 3.84 3.27 15.15
C GLU A 137 4.44 1.86 15.07
N SER A 138 4.63 1.31 13.88
CA SER A 138 5.11 -0.04 13.66
C SER A 138 6.62 -0.21 13.85
N GLY A 139 7.07 -1.47 13.92
CA GLY A 139 8.48 -1.83 13.97
C GLY A 139 9.21 -1.46 12.67
N PHE A 140 8.60 -1.72 11.51
CA PHE A 140 9.18 -1.31 10.22
C PHE A 140 9.33 0.20 10.12
N ALA A 141 8.30 0.99 10.45
CA ALA A 141 8.40 2.44 10.37
C ALA A 141 9.44 3.00 11.36
N SER A 142 9.60 2.39 12.52
CA SER A 142 10.65 2.76 13.48
C SER A 142 12.05 2.56 12.89
N LEU A 143 12.30 1.42 12.25
CA LEU A 143 13.56 1.14 11.57
C LEU A 143 13.77 2.04 10.35
N TYR A 144 12.73 2.28 9.55
CA TYR A 144 12.77 3.17 8.40
C TYR A 144 13.11 4.61 8.81
N ASN A 145 12.47 5.13 9.84
CA ASN A 145 12.77 6.46 10.38
C ASN A 145 14.20 6.55 10.91
N LEU A 146 14.70 5.51 11.59
CA LEU A 146 16.08 5.47 12.06
C LEU A 146 17.07 5.42 10.89
N ALA A 147 16.85 4.55 9.91
CA ALA A 147 17.68 4.44 8.71
C ALA A 147 17.71 5.77 7.93
N SER A 148 16.55 6.41 7.77
CA SER A 148 16.43 7.73 7.13
C SER A 148 17.22 8.80 7.89
N ALA A 149 17.12 8.83 9.23
CA ALA A 149 17.79 9.80 10.06
C ALA A 149 19.32 9.67 10.04
N VAL A 150 19.85 8.44 9.97
CA VAL A 150 21.31 8.18 9.87
C VAL A 150 21.80 8.09 8.43
N GLY A 151 20.90 8.05 7.46
CA GLY A 151 21.20 8.12 6.02
C GLY A 151 21.57 6.81 5.35
N THR A 152 21.66 5.70 6.07
CA THR A 152 22.09 4.38 5.55
C THR A 152 21.57 3.24 6.43
N TRP A 153 21.39 2.04 5.85
CA TRP A 153 21.14 0.81 6.57
C TRP A 153 22.37 0.22 7.26
N GLU A 154 23.58 0.62 6.86
CA GLU A 154 24.87 0.08 7.37
C GLU A 154 25.31 0.72 8.69
N HIS A 155 24.48 1.60 9.26
CA HIS A 155 24.84 2.27 10.51
C HIS A 155 24.86 1.30 11.71
N PRO A 156 25.84 1.43 12.66
CA PRO A 156 25.94 0.53 13.82
C PRO A 156 24.66 0.41 14.67
N LEU A 157 23.82 1.46 14.73
CA LEU A 157 22.53 1.42 15.44
C LEU A 157 21.50 0.48 14.80
N LEU A 158 21.68 0.14 13.52
CA LEU A 158 20.81 -0.77 12.77
C LEU A 158 21.38 -2.19 12.70
N ALA A 159 22.62 -2.39 13.13
CA ALA A 159 23.26 -3.69 13.13
C ALA A 159 22.47 -4.69 13.99
N HIS A 160 22.20 -5.87 13.43
CA HIS A 160 21.48 -6.97 14.08
C HIS A 160 20.00 -6.71 14.43
N ILE A 161 19.39 -5.60 13.90
CA ILE A 161 17.95 -5.32 14.05
C ILE A 161 17.27 -5.05 12.71
N SER A 162 18.05 -4.79 11.65
CA SER A 162 17.49 -4.62 10.29
C SER A 162 17.22 -5.96 9.63
N PRO A 163 16.26 -6.03 8.67
CA PRO A 163 16.17 -7.15 7.73
C PRO A 163 17.49 -7.42 7.03
N ALA A 164 17.72 -8.65 6.61
CA ALA A 164 18.93 -9.03 5.86
C ALA A 164 18.99 -8.33 4.49
N ASP A 165 17.83 -8.13 3.87
CA ASP A 165 17.64 -7.39 2.63
C ASP A 165 16.62 -6.25 2.88
N PRO A 166 17.09 -5.08 3.40
CA PRO A 166 16.20 -4.00 3.75
C PRO A 166 15.69 -3.25 2.52
N TYR A 167 14.50 -2.66 2.66
CA TYR A 167 13.88 -1.86 1.61
C TYR A 167 14.80 -0.70 1.16
N PRO A 168 14.84 -0.34 -0.14
CA PRO A 168 15.74 0.67 -0.66
C PRO A 168 15.70 2.00 0.09
N ILE A 169 16.84 2.47 0.56
CA ILE A 169 16.93 3.64 1.46
C ILE A 169 16.38 4.92 0.83
N GLU A 170 16.50 5.09 -0.48
CA GLU A 170 16.00 6.28 -1.16
C GLU A 170 14.46 6.33 -1.15
N LEU A 171 13.79 5.17 -1.24
CA LEU A 171 12.35 5.06 -1.12
C LEU A 171 11.90 5.31 0.33
N VAL A 172 12.65 4.78 1.30
CA VAL A 172 12.41 5.06 2.74
C VAL A 172 12.45 6.56 3.04
N LYS A 173 13.44 7.28 2.51
CA LYS A 173 13.59 8.74 2.72
C LYS A 173 12.48 9.58 2.13
N SER A 174 11.81 9.10 1.09
CA SER A 174 10.72 9.80 0.43
C SER A 174 9.34 9.59 1.10
N ALA A 175 9.24 8.65 2.03
CA ALA A 175 7.99 8.30 2.69
C ALA A 175 7.64 9.27 3.84
N ASN A 176 6.33 9.53 4.00
CA ASN A 176 5.75 10.29 5.09
C ASN A 176 4.79 9.40 5.88
N TRP A 177 5.32 8.69 6.87
CA TRP A 177 4.57 7.71 7.65
C TRP A 177 3.49 8.39 8.51
N ARG A 178 2.25 7.86 8.45
CA ARG A 178 1.10 8.26 9.27
C ARG A 178 0.71 7.14 10.21
N THR A 179 0.19 7.49 11.39
CA THR A 179 -0.36 6.48 12.29
C THR A 179 -1.67 5.90 11.74
N SER A 180 -2.06 4.72 12.23
CA SER A 180 -3.37 4.14 11.92
C SER A 180 -4.50 5.06 12.34
N ASP A 181 -4.41 5.67 13.53
CA ASP A 181 -5.40 6.60 14.04
C ASP A 181 -5.52 7.87 13.17
N GLU A 182 -4.40 8.43 12.68
CA GLU A 182 -4.43 9.56 11.74
C GLU A 182 -5.16 9.20 10.44
N LYS A 183 -4.92 8.01 9.88
CA LYS A 183 -5.60 7.52 8.67
C LYS A 183 -7.09 7.32 8.92
N ILE A 184 -7.48 6.70 10.02
CA ILE A 184 -8.88 6.52 10.43
C ILE A 184 -9.59 7.87 10.59
N ALA A 185 -8.96 8.83 11.27
CA ALA A 185 -9.53 10.16 11.47
C ALA A 185 -9.78 10.90 10.14
N LEU A 186 -8.85 10.81 9.18
CA LEU A 186 -9.03 11.36 7.84
C LEU A 186 -10.19 10.70 7.09
N MET A 187 -10.31 9.37 7.14
CA MET A 187 -11.44 8.66 6.53
C MET A 187 -12.77 9.07 7.17
N GLN A 188 -12.85 9.15 8.49
CA GLN A 188 -14.05 9.60 9.21
C GLN A 188 -14.44 11.04 8.85
N ALA A 189 -13.47 11.95 8.77
CA ALA A 189 -13.69 13.35 8.38
C ALA A 189 -14.28 13.47 6.95
N ASN A 190 -13.97 12.52 6.07
CA ASN A 190 -14.50 12.45 4.71
C ASN A 190 -15.78 11.60 4.57
N GLY A 191 -16.40 11.17 5.67
CA GLY A 191 -17.71 10.55 5.66
C GLY A 191 -17.72 9.01 5.62
N PHE A 192 -16.58 8.36 5.71
CA PHE A 192 -16.52 6.90 5.84
C PHE A 192 -16.98 6.45 7.23
N VAL A 193 -17.64 5.31 7.28
CA VAL A 193 -18.21 4.71 8.49
C VAL A 193 -18.00 3.18 8.50
N ASP A 194 -18.41 2.50 9.57
CA ASP A 194 -18.40 1.02 9.69
C ASP A 194 -17.02 0.41 9.38
N PHE A 195 -16.03 0.81 10.16
CA PHE A 195 -14.64 0.42 9.93
C PHE A 195 -14.37 -1.04 10.27
N GLU A 196 -13.60 -1.71 9.42
CA GLU A 196 -12.99 -3.02 9.64
C GLU A 196 -11.46 -2.90 9.52
N TYR A 197 -10.75 -3.74 10.25
CA TYR A 197 -9.30 -3.68 10.34
C TYR A 197 -8.69 -5.06 10.23
N ALA A 198 -7.58 -5.16 9.50
CA ALA A 198 -6.78 -6.37 9.45
C ALA A 198 -5.29 -6.03 9.42
N GLN A 199 -4.46 -6.95 9.87
CA GLN A 199 -3.03 -6.73 9.96
C GLN A 199 -2.25 -8.02 9.73
N THR A 200 -1.00 -7.87 9.30
CA THR A 200 -0.02 -8.96 9.14
C THR A 200 1.38 -8.45 9.50
N LEU A 201 2.41 -9.25 9.26
CA LEU A 201 3.80 -8.95 9.65
C LEU A 201 3.90 -8.68 11.16
N LEU A 202 3.51 -9.70 11.95
CA LEU A 202 3.41 -9.62 13.42
C LEU A 202 4.75 -9.92 14.12
N THR A 203 5.76 -10.35 13.38
CA THR A 203 7.09 -10.62 13.90
C THR A 203 7.97 -9.39 13.72
N HIS A 204 9.03 -9.28 14.54
CA HIS A 204 9.99 -8.21 14.37
C HIS A 204 10.49 -8.13 12.91
N PRO A 205 10.67 -6.93 12.31
CA PRO A 205 11.04 -6.75 10.90
C PRO A 205 12.23 -7.59 10.43
N MET A 206 13.23 -7.83 11.30
CA MET A 206 14.38 -8.69 11.04
C MET A 206 13.98 -10.10 10.60
N TYR A 207 12.82 -10.60 11.03
CA TYR A 207 12.32 -11.96 10.79
C TYR A 207 11.08 -11.97 9.89
N ALA A 208 10.70 -10.83 9.29
CA ALA A 208 9.45 -10.70 8.54
C ALA A 208 9.39 -11.61 7.31
N ASN A 209 10.56 -11.93 6.73
CA ASN A 209 10.67 -12.82 5.56
C ASN A 209 11.02 -14.28 5.92
N ASP A 210 11.12 -14.67 7.19
CA ASP A 210 11.47 -16.04 7.57
C ASP A 210 10.37 -17.04 7.21
N LYS A 211 9.11 -16.60 7.28
CA LYS A 211 7.92 -17.41 6.94
C LYS A 211 6.74 -16.53 6.54
N VAL A 212 5.82 -17.08 5.79
CA VAL A 212 4.51 -16.46 5.52
C VAL A 212 3.76 -16.28 6.83
N GLN A 213 3.22 -15.07 7.05
CA GLN A 213 2.44 -14.73 8.21
C GLN A 213 0.95 -14.60 7.86
N GLU A 214 0.10 -15.00 8.79
CA GLU A 214 -1.35 -14.95 8.57
C GLU A 214 -1.89 -13.53 8.81
N VAL A 215 -3.06 -13.28 8.21
CA VAL A 215 -3.85 -12.08 8.46
C VAL A 215 -4.67 -12.30 9.73
N ILE A 216 -4.65 -11.31 10.62
CA ILE A 216 -5.48 -11.29 11.82
C ILE A 216 -6.28 -9.98 11.89
N GLU A 217 -7.37 -9.99 12.62
CA GLU A 217 -8.17 -8.80 12.91
C GLU A 217 -7.41 -7.78 13.75
N GLY A 218 -7.72 -6.49 13.59
CA GLY A 218 -7.14 -5.37 14.34
C GLY A 218 -6.04 -4.62 13.58
N TYR A 219 -5.42 -3.64 14.27
CA TYR A 219 -4.36 -2.77 13.71
C TYR A 219 -3.29 -2.37 14.74
N ASP A 220 -3.20 -3.11 15.85
CA ASP A 220 -2.45 -2.72 17.05
C ASP A 220 -1.08 -3.41 17.18
N ARG A 221 -0.71 -4.32 16.26
CA ARG A 221 0.49 -5.16 16.38
C ARG A 221 1.24 -5.42 15.08
N GLY A 222 0.54 -5.33 13.94
CA GLY A 222 1.11 -5.65 12.65
C GLY A 222 1.95 -4.51 12.09
N ASP A 223 3.01 -4.85 11.39
CA ASP A 223 3.82 -3.88 10.67
C ASP A 223 3.23 -3.52 9.29
N TYR A 224 2.21 -4.26 8.82
CA TYR A 224 1.42 -3.94 7.64
C TYR A 224 -0.07 -4.04 7.99
N VAL A 225 -0.78 -2.94 7.82
CA VAL A 225 -2.15 -2.76 8.33
C VAL A 225 -3.08 -2.31 7.20
N ALA A 226 -4.26 -2.96 7.13
CA ALA A 226 -5.37 -2.57 6.27
C ALA A 226 -6.50 -1.94 7.10
N ILE A 227 -6.94 -0.76 6.69
CA ILE A 227 -8.06 -0.01 7.26
C ILE A 227 -9.12 0.07 6.17
N CYS A 228 -10.27 -0.55 6.39
CA CYS A 228 -11.41 -0.56 5.48
C CYS A 228 -12.55 0.29 6.06
N GLY A 229 -13.05 1.26 5.28
CA GLY A 229 -14.21 2.08 5.68
C GLY A 229 -15.23 2.17 4.55
N TYR A 230 -16.50 2.25 4.90
CA TYR A 230 -17.61 2.18 3.95
C TYR A 230 -18.24 3.54 3.69
N LYS A 231 -18.64 3.79 2.42
CA LYS A 231 -19.51 4.90 2.00
C LYS A 231 -20.99 4.47 2.12
N LYS A 232 -21.79 5.20 2.92
CA LYS A 232 -23.24 5.00 3.03
C LYS A 232 -24.04 5.97 2.18
#